data_a0c290e18a06d2d67915941e6e654594
#
_entry.id   a0c290e18a06d2d67915941e6e654594
#
_cell.length_a   1.000
_cell.length_b   1.000
_cell.length_c   1.000
_cell.angle_alpha   90.00
_cell.angle_beta   90.00
_cell.angle_gamma   90.00
#
_symmetry.space_group_name_H-M   'P 1'
#
loop_
_entity.id
_entity.type
_entity.pdbx_description
1 polymer ?
#
loop_
_entity_poly.entity_id
_entity_poly.type
_entity_poly.pdbx_seq_one_letter_code
_entity_poly.pdbx_strand_id
1 'polypeptide(L)'
;MKFSASQSSESNIHPAANASQMPVATAPTKALIVTVVIAILLLAINMRAPIIGFGAVAKLVQQDLGLTTKTIGLIGTIPVMAFASSSFVAPMLSRRIGLENTMILATSLLAIGIFVRVAHPQLGFLLAGTVLLSLAISLGNVLIPAVIKKYTP
;
A
#
# COMPACT_ATOMS: atom_id res chain seq x y z
N MET A 1 66.24 -2.86 -50.87
CA MET A 1 64.81 -3.11 -50.59
C MET A 1 64.63 -3.04 -49.10
N LYS A 2 64.07 -1.91 -48.58
CA LYS A 2 63.77 -1.68 -47.15
C LYS A 2 62.28 -1.78 -46.97
N PHE A 3 61.86 -2.77 -46.23
CA PHE A 3 60.44 -2.88 -45.80
C PHE A 3 60.26 -2.05 -44.54
N SER A 4 59.49 -1.02 -44.66
CA SER A 4 59.07 -0.18 -43.53
C SER A 4 57.82 -0.79 -42.90
N ALA A 5 57.92 -1.24 -41.65
CA ALA A 5 56.82 -1.73 -40.86
C ALA A 5 56.03 -0.52 -40.29
N SER A 6 54.81 -0.37 -40.76
CA SER A 6 53.84 0.56 -40.18
C SER A 6 53.37 0.05 -38.83
N GLN A 7 53.67 0.79 -37.79
CA GLN A 7 53.11 0.54 -36.46
C GLN A 7 51.65 1.04 -36.41
N SER A 8 50.72 0.09 -36.35
CA SER A 8 49.34 0.36 -36.05
C SER A 8 49.22 0.73 -34.56
N SER A 9 48.86 1.94 -34.32
CA SER A 9 48.47 2.43 -33.00
C SER A 9 47.21 1.70 -32.51
N GLU A 10 47.40 0.71 -31.64
CA GLU A 10 46.30 0.14 -30.87
C GLU A 10 45.78 1.18 -29.89
N SER A 11 44.62 1.75 -30.21
CA SER A 11 43.85 2.55 -29.31
C SER A 11 43.39 1.66 -28.16
N ASN A 12 44.04 1.78 -27.01
CA ASN A 12 43.60 1.23 -25.73
C ASN A 12 42.23 1.83 -25.36
N ILE A 13 41.15 1.17 -25.77
CA ILE A 13 39.83 1.40 -25.23
C ILE A 13 39.79 0.70 -23.88
N HIS A 14 40.03 1.45 -22.81
CA HIS A 14 39.81 1.00 -21.45
C HIS A 14 38.30 0.96 -21.17
N PRO A 15 37.67 -0.22 -21.06
CA PRO A 15 36.26 -0.32 -20.65
C PRO A 15 36.04 -0.10 -19.14
N ALA A 16 37.12 0.17 -18.39
CA ALA A 16 37.09 0.21 -16.95
C ALA A 16 36.68 1.58 -16.34
N ALA A 17 36.58 2.64 -17.17
CA ALA A 17 36.34 4.01 -16.63
C ALA A 17 34.89 4.35 -16.39
N ASN A 18 33.93 3.48 -16.79
CA ASN A 18 32.50 3.79 -16.65
C ASN A 18 31.76 2.93 -15.60
N ALA A 19 32.48 2.09 -14.86
CA ALA A 19 31.91 1.31 -13.76
C ALA A 19 31.81 2.08 -12.43
N SER A 20 32.36 3.32 -12.37
CA SER A 20 32.50 4.08 -11.12
C SER A 20 31.37 5.08 -10.86
N GLN A 21 30.32 5.07 -11.67
CA GLN A 21 29.17 5.99 -11.49
C GLN A 21 27.84 5.26 -11.29
N MET A 22 27.86 4.05 -10.76
CA MET A 22 26.66 3.58 -10.08
C MET A 22 26.51 4.46 -8.83
N PRO A 23 25.35 5.12 -8.65
CA PRO A 23 25.10 5.83 -7.39
C PRO A 23 25.22 4.78 -6.28
N VAL A 24 26.24 4.93 -5.44
CA VAL A 24 26.38 4.17 -4.20
C VAL A 24 25.06 4.42 -3.47
N ALA A 25 24.22 3.40 -3.37
CA ALA A 25 23.07 3.43 -2.52
C ALA A 25 23.61 3.69 -1.12
N THR A 26 23.58 4.96 -0.70
CA THR A 26 23.98 5.38 0.63
C THR A 26 23.13 4.56 1.58
N ALA A 27 23.80 3.75 2.41
CA ALA A 27 23.13 2.94 3.43
C ALA A 27 22.14 3.84 4.18
N PRO A 28 20.87 3.43 4.34
CA PRO A 28 19.84 4.29 4.91
C PRO A 28 20.29 4.74 6.29
N THR A 29 20.39 6.04 6.48
CA THR A 29 20.77 6.61 7.78
C THR A 29 19.82 6.07 8.83
N LYS A 30 20.32 5.71 10.03
CA LYS A 30 19.49 5.19 11.14
C LYS A 30 18.24 6.04 11.37
N ALA A 31 18.33 7.36 11.19
CA ALA A 31 17.21 8.29 11.28
C ALA A 31 16.15 8.00 10.20
N LEU A 32 16.53 7.69 8.97
CA LEU A 32 15.60 7.35 7.89
C LEU A 32 14.85 6.05 8.20
N ILE A 33 15.55 5.03 8.70
CA ILE A 33 14.93 3.75 9.08
C ILE A 33 13.92 3.98 10.20
N VAL A 34 14.28 4.73 11.24
CA VAL A 34 13.37 5.06 12.36
C VAL A 34 12.15 5.82 11.87
N THR A 35 12.33 6.82 11.00
CA THR A 35 11.21 7.59 10.43
C THR A 35 10.26 6.71 9.62
N VAL A 36 10.80 5.82 8.79
CA VAL A 36 10.00 4.86 8.00
C VAL A 36 9.24 3.91 8.90
N VAL A 37 9.87 3.37 9.95
CA VAL A 37 9.22 2.48 10.91
C VAL A 37 8.08 3.19 11.64
N ILE A 38 8.31 4.42 12.11
CA ILE A 38 7.28 5.23 12.78
C ILE A 38 6.11 5.50 11.82
N ALA A 39 6.41 5.90 10.58
CA ALA A 39 5.38 6.15 9.56
C ALA A 39 4.52 4.90 9.30
N ILE A 40 5.15 3.72 9.19
CA ILE A 40 4.45 2.44 9.00
C ILE A 40 3.59 2.10 10.21
N LEU A 41 4.09 2.30 11.43
CA LEU A 41 3.32 2.05 12.66
C LEU A 41 2.09 2.97 12.73
N LEU A 42 2.27 4.26 12.46
CA LEU A 42 1.16 5.22 12.43
C LEU A 42 0.13 4.86 11.37
N LEU A 43 0.57 4.46 10.18
CA LEU A 43 -0.32 4.00 9.11
C LEU A 43 -1.09 2.75 9.51
N ALA A 44 -0.42 1.77 10.12
CA ALA A 44 -1.05 0.52 10.57
C ALA A 44 -2.11 0.77 11.65
N ILE A 45 -1.84 1.67 12.61
CA ILE A 45 -2.81 2.06 13.64
C ILE A 45 -4.00 2.78 13.01
N ASN A 46 -3.73 3.72 12.11
CA ASN A 46 -4.79 4.48 11.41
C ASN A 46 -5.71 3.56 10.60
N MET A 47 -5.17 2.54 9.94
CA MET A 47 -5.97 1.59 9.16
C MET A 47 -6.86 0.67 10.01
N ARG A 48 -6.55 0.46 11.28
CA ARG A 48 -7.39 -0.35 12.20
C ARG A 48 -8.52 0.44 12.86
N ALA A 49 -8.33 1.72 13.10
CA ALA A 49 -9.28 2.56 13.82
C ALA A 49 -10.73 2.52 13.27
N PRO A 50 -10.99 2.59 11.95
CA PRO A 50 -12.34 2.58 11.40
C PRO A 50 -13.10 1.26 11.62
N ILE A 51 -12.40 0.13 11.68
CA ILE A 51 -13.01 -1.20 11.90
C ILE A 51 -13.35 -1.38 13.39
N ILE A 52 -12.42 -1.06 14.27
CA ILE A 52 -12.60 -1.17 15.72
C ILE A 52 -13.66 -0.18 16.19
N GLY A 53 -13.64 1.05 15.68
CA GLY A 53 -14.63 2.07 15.99
C GLY A 53 -16.06 1.65 15.66
N PHE A 54 -16.27 0.92 14.56
CA PHE A 54 -17.60 0.40 14.24
C PHE A 54 -18.09 -0.60 15.28
N GLY A 55 -17.25 -1.50 15.76
CA GLY A 55 -17.61 -2.47 16.79
C GLY A 55 -18.14 -1.79 18.08
N ALA A 56 -17.48 -0.68 18.47
CA ALA A 56 -17.88 0.07 19.67
C ALA A 56 -19.27 0.72 19.55
N VAL A 57 -19.65 1.18 18.35
CA VAL A 57 -20.96 1.85 18.12
C VAL A 57 -21.99 0.95 17.45
N ALA A 58 -21.68 -0.32 17.24
CA ALA A 58 -22.54 -1.25 16.50
C ALA A 58 -23.97 -1.36 17.09
N LYS A 59 -24.10 -1.34 18.43
CA LYS A 59 -25.42 -1.35 19.11
C LYS A 59 -26.22 -0.08 18.84
N LEU A 60 -25.59 1.09 18.83
CA LEU A 60 -26.26 2.36 18.53
C LEU A 60 -26.75 2.38 17.08
N VAL A 61 -25.88 2.00 16.14
CA VAL A 61 -26.23 1.88 14.72
C VAL A 61 -27.37 0.88 14.49
N GLN A 62 -27.37 -0.21 15.24
CA GLN A 62 -28.44 -1.21 15.20
C GLN A 62 -29.76 -0.62 15.60
N GLN A 63 -29.81 0.16 16.68
CA GLN A 63 -31.02 0.80 17.19
C GLN A 63 -31.51 1.91 16.25
N ASP A 64 -30.62 2.79 15.80
CA ASP A 64 -30.97 3.94 14.96
C ASP A 64 -31.51 3.53 13.58
N LEU A 65 -30.96 2.47 12.99
CA LEU A 65 -31.37 1.97 11.68
C LEU A 65 -32.34 0.80 11.74
N GLY A 66 -32.78 0.37 12.95
CA GLY A 66 -33.71 -0.76 13.12
C GLY A 66 -33.13 -2.09 12.58
N LEU A 67 -31.82 -2.29 12.62
CA LEU A 67 -31.16 -3.45 12.02
C LEU A 67 -31.27 -4.69 12.92
N THR A 68 -31.37 -5.86 12.28
CA THR A 68 -31.31 -7.12 13.01
C THR A 68 -29.88 -7.45 13.42
N THR A 69 -29.70 -8.25 14.47
CA THR A 69 -28.39 -8.74 14.90
C THR A 69 -27.69 -9.51 13.75
N LYS A 70 -28.45 -10.20 12.91
CA LYS A 70 -27.94 -10.90 11.73
C LYS A 70 -27.30 -9.93 10.72
N THR A 71 -27.93 -8.78 10.48
CA THR A 71 -27.40 -7.74 9.57
C THR A 71 -26.13 -7.14 10.11
N ILE A 72 -26.05 -6.85 11.40
CA ILE A 72 -24.80 -6.37 12.04
C ILE A 72 -23.67 -7.41 11.92
N GLY A 73 -23.98 -8.69 12.13
CA GLY A 73 -23.02 -9.78 11.94
C GLY A 73 -22.51 -9.85 10.49
N LEU A 74 -23.39 -9.71 9.50
CA LEU A 74 -22.99 -9.64 8.08
C LEU A 74 -22.06 -8.47 7.79
N ILE A 75 -22.37 -7.28 8.32
CA ILE A 75 -21.49 -6.10 8.17
C ILE A 75 -20.09 -6.40 8.75
N GLY A 76 -20.01 -7.10 9.87
CA GLY A 76 -18.77 -7.51 10.49
C GLY A 76 -17.95 -8.53 9.67
N THR A 77 -18.58 -9.30 8.77
CA THR A 77 -17.86 -10.25 7.89
C THR A 77 -17.28 -9.60 6.64
N ILE A 78 -17.75 -8.42 6.23
CA ILE A 78 -17.27 -7.71 5.04
C ILE A 78 -15.75 -7.48 5.08
N PRO A 79 -15.13 -7.01 6.17
CA PRO A 79 -13.68 -6.84 6.23
C PRO A 79 -12.91 -8.12 5.98
N VAL A 80 -13.39 -9.25 6.50
CA VAL A 80 -12.73 -10.56 6.34
C VAL A 80 -12.73 -10.99 4.87
N MET A 81 -13.86 -10.84 4.19
CA MET A 81 -13.98 -11.11 2.76
C MET A 81 -13.11 -10.16 1.92
N ALA A 82 -13.03 -8.89 2.31
CA ALA A 82 -12.15 -7.92 1.67
C ALA A 82 -10.67 -8.30 1.80
N PHE A 83 -10.24 -8.78 2.98
CA PHE A 83 -8.87 -9.27 3.17
C PHE A 83 -8.56 -10.48 2.28
N ALA A 84 -9.47 -11.44 2.19
CA ALA A 84 -9.30 -12.62 1.33
C ALA A 84 -9.14 -12.22 -0.15
N SER A 85 -10.00 -11.33 -0.66
CA SER A 85 -9.92 -10.85 -2.05
C SER A 85 -8.67 -10.02 -2.31
N SER A 86 -8.27 -9.17 -1.37
CA SER A 86 -7.10 -8.29 -1.53
C SER A 86 -5.78 -9.03 -1.61
N SER A 87 -5.69 -10.23 -1.04
CA SER A 87 -4.49 -11.07 -1.17
C SER A 87 -4.14 -11.38 -2.63
N PHE A 88 -5.12 -11.45 -3.51
CA PHE A 88 -4.93 -11.64 -4.94
C PHE A 88 -4.88 -10.30 -5.71
N VAL A 89 -5.75 -9.37 -5.36
CA VAL A 89 -5.91 -8.09 -6.09
C VAL A 89 -4.72 -7.17 -5.86
N ALA A 90 -4.21 -7.05 -4.64
CA ALA A 90 -3.14 -6.12 -4.30
C ALA A 90 -1.83 -6.38 -5.06
N PRO A 91 -1.30 -7.62 -5.15
CA PRO A 91 -0.11 -7.89 -5.94
C PRO A 91 -0.32 -7.66 -7.44
N MET A 92 -1.52 -7.97 -7.96
CA MET A 92 -1.84 -7.76 -9.36
C MET A 92 -1.89 -6.26 -9.68
N LEU A 93 -2.52 -5.47 -8.82
CA LEU A 93 -2.65 -4.03 -8.99
C LEU A 93 -1.30 -3.32 -8.87
N SER A 94 -0.49 -3.68 -7.86
CA SER A 94 0.84 -3.10 -7.67
C SER A 94 1.82 -3.41 -8.82
N ARG A 95 1.63 -4.53 -9.52
CA ARG A 95 2.39 -4.85 -10.73
C ARG A 95 1.96 -4.01 -11.93
N ARG A 96 0.68 -3.63 -12.03
CA ARG A 96 0.15 -2.87 -13.16
C ARG A 96 0.40 -1.36 -13.06
N ILE A 97 0.11 -0.77 -11.93
CA ILE A 97 0.18 0.69 -11.72
C ILE A 97 1.34 1.13 -10.82
N GLY A 98 2.10 0.19 -10.30
CA GLY A 98 3.19 0.45 -9.38
C GLY A 98 2.77 0.50 -7.91
N LEU A 99 3.73 0.27 -7.02
CA LEU A 99 3.50 0.17 -5.58
C LEU A 99 2.99 1.51 -5.00
N GLU A 100 3.61 2.62 -5.38
CA GLU A 100 3.28 3.96 -4.89
C GLU A 100 1.88 4.40 -5.29
N ASN A 101 1.53 4.23 -6.56
CA ASN A 101 0.19 4.56 -7.05
C ASN A 101 -0.89 3.69 -6.41
N THR A 102 -0.59 2.42 -6.12
CA THR A 102 -1.51 1.53 -5.42
C THR A 102 -1.73 1.97 -3.96
N MET A 103 -0.69 2.48 -3.29
CA MET A 103 -0.82 3.04 -1.94
C MET A 103 -1.65 4.33 -1.93
N ILE A 104 -1.43 5.22 -2.91
CA ILE A 104 -2.24 6.43 -3.07
C ILE A 104 -3.70 6.05 -3.32
N LEU A 105 -3.95 5.08 -4.21
CA LEU A 105 -5.30 4.58 -4.49
C LEU A 105 -5.95 4.01 -3.22
N ALA A 106 -5.25 3.18 -2.45
CA ALA A 106 -5.76 2.62 -1.20
C ALA A 106 -6.13 3.72 -0.20
N THR A 107 -5.28 4.74 -0.03
CA THR A 107 -5.55 5.85 0.88
C THR A 107 -6.72 6.72 0.40
N SER A 108 -6.82 6.99 -0.89
CA SER A 108 -7.95 7.72 -1.48
C SER A 108 -9.26 6.95 -1.31
N LEU A 109 -9.23 5.64 -1.56
CA LEU A 109 -10.40 4.77 -1.38
C LEU A 109 -10.83 4.70 0.09
N LEU A 110 -9.88 4.76 1.03
CA LEU A 110 -10.16 4.84 2.46
C LEU A 110 -10.94 6.12 2.80
N ALA A 111 -10.46 7.27 2.33
CA ALA A 111 -11.11 8.56 2.57
C ALA A 111 -12.53 8.60 1.97
N ILE A 112 -12.69 8.13 0.73
CA ILE A 112 -14.01 8.03 0.07
C ILE A 112 -14.93 7.07 0.83
N GLY A 113 -14.43 5.92 1.26
CA GLY A 113 -15.20 4.92 2.01
C GLY A 113 -15.72 5.47 3.34
N ILE A 114 -14.91 6.24 4.08
CA ILE A 114 -15.33 6.92 5.31
C ILE A 114 -16.42 7.94 4.99
N PHE A 115 -16.23 8.77 3.97
CA PHE A 115 -17.19 9.80 3.58
C PHE A 115 -18.53 9.19 3.18
N VAL A 116 -18.53 8.19 2.30
CA VAL A 116 -19.77 7.49 1.85
C VAL A 116 -20.50 6.87 3.03
N ARG A 117 -19.75 6.29 3.99
CA ARG A 117 -20.35 5.64 5.16
C ARG A 117 -21.10 6.60 6.07
N VAL A 118 -20.68 7.87 6.14
CA VAL A 118 -21.25 8.89 7.03
C VAL A 118 -22.25 9.80 6.29
N ALA A 119 -22.24 9.79 4.94
CA ALA A 119 -23.02 10.72 4.13
C ALA A 119 -24.54 10.65 4.37
N HIS A 120 -25.08 9.46 4.58
CA HIS A 120 -26.51 9.26 4.87
C HIS A 120 -26.76 8.12 5.87
N PRO A 121 -27.74 8.29 6.79
CA PRO A 121 -28.10 7.27 7.78
C PRO A 121 -28.98 6.18 7.16
N GLN A 122 -28.51 5.54 6.11
CA GLN A 122 -29.20 4.46 5.41
C GLN A 122 -28.31 3.22 5.33
N LEU A 123 -28.92 2.05 5.42
CA LEU A 123 -28.20 0.76 5.36
C LEU A 123 -27.35 0.63 4.09
N GLY A 124 -27.83 1.10 2.94
CA GLY A 124 -27.09 1.04 1.68
C GLY A 124 -25.75 1.80 1.72
N PHE A 125 -25.77 3.03 2.24
CA PHE A 125 -24.56 3.84 2.41
C PHE A 125 -23.61 3.25 3.43
N LEU A 126 -24.13 2.70 4.53
CA LEU A 126 -23.33 2.00 5.53
C LEU A 126 -22.63 0.78 4.95
N LEU A 127 -23.34 -0.05 4.18
CA LEU A 127 -22.77 -1.23 3.52
C LEU A 127 -21.73 -0.82 2.45
N ALA A 128 -22.08 0.08 1.54
CA ALA A 128 -21.19 0.54 0.49
C ALA A 128 -19.89 1.15 1.06
N GLY A 129 -20.01 2.05 2.03
CA GLY A 129 -18.86 2.64 2.70
C GLY A 129 -18.00 1.60 3.44
N THR A 130 -18.64 0.60 4.08
CA THR A 130 -17.94 -0.48 4.77
C THR A 130 -17.15 -1.36 3.78
N VAL A 131 -17.72 -1.68 2.63
CA VAL A 131 -17.03 -2.44 1.57
C VAL A 131 -15.82 -1.67 1.04
N LEU A 132 -16.02 -0.40 0.66
CA LEU A 132 -14.94 0.47 0.14
C LEU A 132 -13.80 0.60 1.17
N LEU A 133 -14.15 0.88 2.40
CA LEU A 133 -13.22 1.05 3.50
C LEU A 133 -12.44 -0.24 3.78
N SER A 134 -13.13 -1.39 3.81
CA SER A 134 -12.50 -2.68 4.02
C SER A 134 -11.54 -3.07 2.91
N LEU A 135 -11.89 -2.80 1.64
CA LEU A 135 -11.00 -2.99 0.50
C LEU A 135 -9.77 -2.10 0.60
N ALA A 136 -9.95 -0.83 0.93
CA ALA A 136 -8.86 0.13 1.10
C ALA A 136 -7.86 -0.32 2.17
N ILE A 137 -8.36 -0.70 3.35
CA ILE A 137 -7.54 -1.18 4.47
C ILE A 137 -6.80 -2.45 4.11
N SER A 138 -7.48 -3.39 3.46
CA SER A 138 -6.87 -4.67 3.10
C SER A 138 -5.80 -4.51 2.02
N LEU A 139 -6.01 -3.65 1.01
CA LEU A 139 -4.99 -3.27 0.04
C LEU A 139 -3.75 -2.68 0.73
N GLY A 140 -3.95 -1.72 1.62
CA GLY A 140 -2.86 -1.10 2.38
C GLY A 140 -2.07 -2.12 3.20
N ASN A 141 -2.74 -2.98 3.96
CA ASN A 141 -2.08 -3.99 4.79
C ASN A 141 -1.26 -5.00 3.98
N VAL A 142 -1.75 -5.43 2.82
CA VAL A 142 -1.02 -6.38 1.94
C VAL A 142 0.20 -5.72 1.31
N LEU A 143 0.17 -4.40 1.06
CA LEU A 143 1.27 -3.68 0.42
C LEU A 143 2.36 -3.22 1.41
N ILE A 144 2.08 -3.09 2.70
CA ILE A 144 3.05 -2.66 3.73
C ILE A 144 4.36 -3.48 3.67
N PRO A 145 4.35 -4.83 3.65
CA PRO A 145 5.59 -5.62 3.57
C PRO A 145 6.37 -5.37 2.28
N ALA A 146 5.68 -5.10 1.16
CA ALA A 146 6.31 -4.79 -0.11
C ALA A 146 7.00 -3.42 -0.08
N VAL A 147 6.40 -2.43 0.59
CA VAL A 147 6.99 -1.10 0.82
C VAL A 147 8.25 -1.23 1.68
N ILE A 148 8.17 -1.97 2.79
CA ILE A 148 9.31 -2.21 3.66
C ILE A 148 10.47 -2.80 2.85
N LYS A 149 10.22 -3.85 2.07
CA LYS A 149 11.24 -4.51 1.25
C LYS A 149 11.84 -3.59 0.18
N LYS A 150 11.09 -2.62 -0.34
CA LYS A 150 11.58 -1.67 -1.34
C LYS A 150 12.52 -0.62 -0.74
N TYR A 151 12.27 -0.19 0.49
CA TYR A 151 12.99 0.91 1.14
C TYR A 151 13.93 0.50 2.27
N THR A 152 13.94 -0.80 2.64
CA THR A 152 14.85 -1.35 3.63
C THR A 152 15.59 -2.52 2.99
N PRO A 153 16.85 -2.32 2.55
CA PRO A 153 17.66 -3.36 1.95
C PRO A 153 18.03 -4.46 2.94
#